data_4baabdee1439b3040b3b85ce5ca4669f
#
_entry.id   4baabdee1439b3040b3b85ce5ca4669f
#
_cell.length_a   1.000
_cell.length_b   1.000
_cell.length_c   1.000
_cell.angle_alpha   90.00
_cell.angle_beta   90.00
_cell.angle_gamma   90.00
#
_symmetry.space_group_name_H-M   'P 1'
#
loop_
_entity.id
_entity.type
_entity.pdbx_description
1 polymer ?
#
loop_
_entity_poly.entity_id
_entity_poly.type
_entity_poly.pdbx_seq_one_letter_code
_entity_poly.pdbx_strand_id
1 'polypeptide(L)'
;MRLDRRWPRTALDAAQVAFDLLSAGTKPVVLDCRGLPGVPQRPVPVAELRVLLLDDGTPRPVRDAVWRVLVMKARQDGPTWRLVAVGMAVPGLRRVATVFAGNWRGEVGDRDAELLAGFLDRLYTVDMDRPRVAGRLIDAAERAVKAALRRAAERFEACGVEQDEERVVVGLRAAGSAPPQRPWDHPDWLLLRAVAAGVIGEEEWMLIARTRLEGCSVQSVAALLGVEAGLAAAWRRRAELQLVAAIRSGELEHVPLPGVPRPGNPAGNRAAAARAGNRAGLVRGGLVSGRLVPAAAVPVAPRTLAEV
;
A
#
# COMPACT_ATOMS: atom_id res chain seq x y z
N MET A 1 3.31 -29.72 15.35
CA MET A 1 2.84 -29.01 14.14
C MET A 1 3.88 -27.94 13.80
N ARG A 2 4.76 -28.19 12.79
CA ARG A 2 5.72 -27.19 12.35
C ARG A 2 4.94 -26.13 11.56
N LEU A 3 4.80 -24.94 12.13
CA LEU A 3 4.36 -23.76 11.40
C LEU A 3 5.47 -23.46 10.38
N ASP A 4 5.22 -23.76 9.12
CA ASP A 4 6.06 -23.28 8.03
C ASP A 4 5.96 -21.75 8.04
N ARG A 5 6.99 -21.10 8.63
CA ARG A 5 7.03 -19.67 8.89
C ARG A 5 7.27 -18.88 7.60
N ARG A 6 6.48 -19.10 6.58
CA ARG A 6 6.38 -18.12 5.50
C ARG A 6 5.55 -16.96 6.01
N TRP A 7 6.19 -15.82 6.15
CA TRP A 7 5.53 -14.57 6.49
C TRP A 7 4.33 -14.36 5.55
N PRO A 8 3.15 -13.96 6.07
CA PRO A 8 1.96 -13.76 5.24
C PRO A 8 2.25 -12.71 4.14
N ARG A 9 1.89 -13.03 2.90
CA ARG A 9 2.21 -12.21 1.73
C ARG A 9 1.21 -11.09 1.50
N THR A 10 -0.02 -11.27 1.98
CA THR A 10 -1.12 -10.33 1.79
C THR A 10 -1.83 -10.07 3.12
N ALA A 11 -2.64 -9.00 3.15
CA ALA A 11 -3.45 -8.66 4.31
C ALA A 11 -4.47 -9.76 4.66
N LEU A 12 -5.03 -10.46 3.65
CA LEU A 12 -5.94 -11.58 3.87
C LEU A 12 -5.21 -12.83 4.40
N ASP A 13 -3.95 -13.06 3.98
CA ASP A 13 -3.15 -14.15 4.54
C ASP A 13 -2.79 -13.86 6.00
N ALA A 14 -2.44 -12.62 6.32
CA ALA A 14 -2.19 -12.20 7.70
C ALA A 14 -3.43 -12.38 8.59
N ALA A 15 -4.60 -11.98 8.08
CA ALA A 15 -5.87 -12.16 8.78
C ALA A 15 -6.21 -13.64 9.03
N GLN A 16 -5.95 -14.51 8.04
CA GLN A 16 -6.15 -15.95 8.20
C GLN A 16 -5.22 -16.53 9.28
N VAL A 17 -3.92 -16.19 9.23
CA VAL A 17 -2.95 -16.65 10.23
C VAL A 17 -3.34 -16.17 11.64
N ALA A 18 -3.75 -14.90 11.78
CA ALA A 18 -4.20 -14.37 13.05
C ALA A 18 -5.45 -15.11 13.59
N PHE A 19 -6.42 -15.39 12.72
CA PHE A 19 -7.60 -16.17 13.07
C PHE A 19 -7.24 -17.60 13.51
N ASP A 20 -6.34 -18.26 12.80
CA ASP A 20 -5.91 -19.64 13.10
C ASP A 20 -5.20 -19.69 14.47
N LEU A 21 -4.39 -18.68 14.80
CA LEU A 21 -3.77 -18.55 16.12
C LEU A 21 -4.79 -18.36 17.23
N LEU A 22 -5.83 -17.54 17.00
CA LEU A 22 -6.92 -17.33 17.96
C LEU A 22 -7.80 -18.57 18.13
N SER A 23 -7.86 -19.41 17.11
CA SER A 23 -8.70 -20.62 17.07
C SER A 23 -8.03 -21.84 17.68
N ALA A 24 -6.68 -21.98 17.53
CA ALA A 24 -5.91 -23.17 17.86
C ALA A 24 -5.04 -23.00 19.13
N GLY A 25 -5.07 -21.86 19.81
CA GLY A 25 -4.30 -21.60 21.01
C GLY A 25 -4.72 -22.49 22.20
N THR A 26 -3.93 -22.46 23.28
CA THR A 26 -4.24 -23.18 24.55
C THR A 26 -5.57 -22.72 25.18
N LYS A 27 -6.00 -21.50 24.86
CA LYS A 27 -7.31 -20.93 25.22
C LYS A 27 -7.95 -20.38 23.95
N PRO A 28 -8.60 -21.23 23.14
CA PRO A 28 -9.26 -20.76 21.91
C PRO A 28 -10.35 -19.73 22.25
N VAL A 29 -10.51 -18.75 21.39
CA VAL A 29 -11.61 -17.79 21.52
C VAL A 29 -12.93 -18.51 21.32
N VAL A 30 -13.87 -18.29 22.22
CA VAL A 30 -15.21 -18.91 22.19
C VAL A 30 -16.29 -17.83 22.16
N LEU A 31 -17.36 -18.07 21.43
CA LEU A 31 -18.57 -17.28 21.47
C LEU A 31 -19.62 -17.99 22.32
N ASP A 32 -20.18 -17.31 23.30
CA ASP A 32 -21.35 -17.84 24.00
C ASP A 32 -22.57 -17.76 23.07
N CYS A 33 -23.02 -18.93 22.64
CA CYS A 33 -24.14 -19.07 21.70
C CYS A 33 -25.46 -19.40 22.40
N ARG A 34 -25.48 -19.41 23.74
CA ARG A 34 -26.73 -19.62 24.50
C ARG A 34 -27.72 -18.50 24.19
N GLY A 35 -28.94 -18.89 23.84
CA GLY A 35 -29.98 -17.95 23.44
C GLY A 35 -29.98 -17.58 21.94
N LEU A 36 -29.01 -18.05 21.14
CA LEU A 36 -29.03 -17.89 19.70
C LEU A 36 -29.75 -19.09 19.04
N PRO A 37 -30.86 -18.89 18.33
CA PRO A 37 -31.61 -19.99 17.73
C PRO A 37 -30.80 -20.63 16.59
N GLY A 38 -30.87 -21.96 16.48
CA GLY A 38 -30.26 -22.71 15.38
C GLY A 38 -28.74 -22.92 15.48
N VAL A 39 -28.12 -22.57 16.60
CA VAL A 39 -26.72 -22.88 16.92
C VAL A 39 -26.63 -23.69 18.22
N PRO A 40 -25.51 -24.39 18.49
CA PRO A 40 -25.32 -25.14 19.75
C PRO A 40 -25.48 -24.21 20.98
N GLN A 41 -26.33 -24.60 21.95
CA GLN A 41 -26.64 -23.79 23.15
C GLN A 41 -25.52 -23.88 24.20
N ARG A 42 -24.29 -23.57 23.81
CA ARG A 42 -23.08 -23.61 24.62
C ARG A 42 -22.07 -22.59 24.14
N PRO A 43 -21.00 -22.32 24.89
CA PRO A 43 -19.84 -21.66 24.32
C PRO A 43 -19.26 -22.47 23.15
N VAL A 44 -19.14 -21.84 21.98
CA VAL A 44 -18.68 -22.48 20.73
C VAL A 44 -17.34 -21.87 20.31
N PRO A 45 -16.29 -22.68 20.08
CA PRO A 45 -15.03 -22.20 19.54
C PRO A 45 -15.23 -21.51 18.18
N VAL A 46 -14.50 -20.43 17.94
CA VAL A 46 -14.65 -19.64 16.69
C VAL A 46 -14.34 -20.46 15.46
N ALA A 47 -13.47 -21.48 15.52
CA ALA A 47 -13.22 -22.41 14.43
C ALA A 47 -14.47 -23.23 14.05
N GLU A 48 -15.16 -23.81 15.06
CA GLU A 48 -16.41 -24.55 14.90
C GLU A 48 -17.51 -23.64 14.35
N LEU A 49 -17.60 -22.43 14.89
CA LEU A 49 -18.57 -21.42 14.45
C LEU A 49 -18.34 -21.04 12.98
N ARG A 50 -17.10 -20.95 12.52
CA ARG A 50 -16.79 -20.69 11.11
C ARG A 50 -17.26 -21.82 10.20
N VAL A 51 -17.07 -23.08 10.60
CA VAL A 51 -17.57 -24.23 9.84
C VAL A 51 -19.09 -24.14 9.70
N LEU A 52 -19.80 -23.88 10.82
CA LEU A 52 -21.25 -23.71 10.81
C LEU A 52 -21.70 -22.55 9.89
N LEU A 53 -21.03 -21.42 9.92
CA LEU A 53 -21.38 -20.28 9.08
C LEU A 53 -21.13 -20.52 7.58
N LEU A 54 -20.19 -21.38 7.24
CA LEU A 54 -19.85 -21.74 5.85
C LEU A 54 -20.67 -22.91 5.32
N ASP A 55 -21.31 -23.67 6.19
CA ASP A 55 -22.17 -24.78 5.80
C ASP A 55 -23.42 -24.30 5.06
N ASP A 56 -23.65 -24.79 3.85
CA ASP A 56 -24.80 -24.41 3.01
C ASP A 56 -26.14 -24.79 3.64
N GLY A 57 -26.18 -25.80 4.49
CA GLY A 57 -27.35 -26.21 5.25
C GLY A 57 -27.76 -25.23 6.36
N THR A 58 -26.88 -24.34 6.80
CA THR A 58 -27.21 -23.37 7.85
C THR A 58 -28.16 -22.28 7.32
N PRO A 59 -29.35 -22.11 7.92
CA PRO A 59 -30.33 -21.11 7.48
C PRO A 59 -29.80 -19.69 7.55
N ARG A 60 -30.18 -18.84 6.59
CA ARG A 60 -29.79 -17.42 6.56
C ARG A 60 -30.07 -16.65 7.85
N PRO A 61 -31.26 -16.80 8.49
CA PRO A 61 -31.53 -16.11 9.76
C PRO A 61 -30.56 -16.49 10.88
N VAL A 62 -30.11 -17.76 10.92
CA VAL A 62 -29.12 -18.24 11.88
C VAL A 62 -27.77 -17.58 11.63
N ARG A 63 -27.32 -17.56 10.39
CA ARG A 63 -26.09 -16.86 10.00
C ARG A 63 -26.14 -15.37 10.38
N ASP A 64 -27.27 -14.70 10.11
CA ASP A 64 -27.44 -13.29 10.45
C ASP A 64 -27.45 -13.05 11.96
N ALA A 65 -28.06 -13.92 12.76
CA ALA A 65 -28.04 -13.82 14.21
C ALA A 65 -26.60 -13.90 14.76
N VAL A 66 -25.82 -14.87 14.28
CA VAL A 66 -24.40 -14.99 14.68
C VAL A 66 -23.61 -13.77 14.23
N TRP A 67 -23.78 -13.28 13.01
CA TRP A 67 -23.06 -12.11 12.52
C TRP A 67 -23.41 -10.83 13.26
N ARG A 68 -24.65 -10.64 13.72
CA ARG A 68 -25.02 -9.51 14.60
C ARG A 68 -24.20 -9.51 15.88
N VAL A 69 -24.08 -10.68 16.52
CA VAL A 69 -23.28 -10.82 17.74
C VAL A 69 -21.79 -10.59 17.47
N LEU A 70 -21.26 -11.12 16.38
CA LEU A 70 -19.87 -10.89 15.99
C LEU A 70 -19.55 -9.40 15.75
N VAL A 71 -20.45 -8.69 15.03
CA VAL A 71 -20.32 -7.25 14.77
C VAL A 71 -20.40 -6.45 16.08
N MET A 72 -21.34 -6.78 16.96
CA MET A 72 -21.48 -6.13 18.26
C MET A 72 -20.19 -6.29 19.08
N LYS A 73 -19.67 -7.51 19.19
CA LYS A 73 -18.43 -7.81 19.91
C LYS A 73 -17.22 -7.12 19.28
N ALA A 74 -17.12 -7.09 17.96
CA ALA A 74 -16.04 -6.41 17.27
C ALA A 74 -16.03 -4.89 17.53
N ARG A 75 -17.21 -4.29 17.75
CA ARG A 75 -17.35 -2.87 18.08
C ARG A 75 -17.04 -2.57 19.54
N GLN A 76 -17.41 -3.46 20.46
CA GLN A 76 -17.39 -3.24 21.92
C GLN A 76 -16.21 -3.91 22.64
N ASP A 77 -15.90 -5.16 22.27
CA ASP A 77 -15.00 -6.04 23.04
C ASP A 77 -13.54 -6.03 22.54
N GLY A 78 -13.17 -5.06 21.68
CA GLY A 78 -11.78 -4.78 21.35
C GLY A 78 -11.20 -5.55 20.14
N PRO A 79 -9.85 -5.51 19.98
CA PRO A 79 -9.18 -5.95 18.75
C PRO A 79 -9.30 -7.45 18.47
N THR A 80 -9.37 -8.29 19.51
CA THR A 80 -9.51 -9.75 19.34
C THR A 80 -10.79 -10.09 18.56
N TRP A 81 -11.91 -9.49 18.90
CA TRP A 81 -13.18 -9.75 18.22
C TRP A 81 -13.24 -9.16 16.82
N ARG A 82 -12.48 -8.08 16.54
CA ARG A 82 -12.28 -7.57 15.18
C ARG A 82 -11.55 -8.58 14.32
N LEU A 83 -10.46 -9.17 14.84
CA LEU A 83 -9.73 -10.24 14.15
C LEU A 83 -10.59 -11.48 13.93
N VAL A 84 -11.43 -11.85 14.91
CA VAL A 84 -12.39 -12.93 14.75
C VAL A 84 -13.38 -12.62 13.63
N ALA A 85 -14.00 -11.44 13.60
CA ALA A 85 -14.95 -11.06 12.55
C ALA A 85 -14.30 -11.06 11.16
N VAL A 86 -13.08 -10.53 11.04
CA VAL A 86 -12.30 -10.58 9.80
C VAL A 86 -12.02 -12.03 9.40
N GLY A 87 -11.52 -12.87 10.31
CA GLY A 87 -11.21 -14.27 10.05
C GLY A 87 -12.42 -15.08 9.59
N MET A 88 -13.60 -14.80 10.16
CA MET A 88 -14.87 -15.37 9.68
C MET A 88 -15.20 -14.94 8.25
N ALA A 89 -14.82 -13.73 7.85
CA ALA A 89 -15.08 -13.17 6.53
C ALA A 89 -14.05 -13.57 5.46
N VAL A 90 -12.83 -14.00 5.84
CA VAL A 90 -11.73 -14.30 4.90
C VAL A 90 -12.17 -15.19 3.72
N PRO A 91 -12.93 -16.28 3.89
CA PRO A 91 -13.37 -17.10 2.74
C PRO A 91 -14.19 -16.27 1.72
N GLY A 92 -15.10 -15.43 2.20
CA GLY A 92 -15.90 -14.54 1.36
C GLY A 92 -15.06 -13.45 0.69
N LEU A 93 -14.13 -12.84 1.42
CA LEU A 93 -13.20 -11.83 0.89
C LEU A 93 -12.27 -12.42 -0.17
N ARG A 94 -11.75 -13.63 0.02
CA ARG A 94 -10.94 -14.34 -1.00
C ARG A 94 -11.73 -14.64 -2.27
N ARG A 95 -13.01 -14.99 -2.14
CA ARG A 95 -13.88 -15.18 -3.30
C ARG A 95 -14.01 -13.89 -4.10
N VAL A 96 -14.22 -12.74 -3.44
CA VAL A 96 -14.24 -11.44 -4.10
C VAL A 96 -12.88 -11.14 -4.72
N ALA A 97 -11.77 -11.37 -3.99
CA ALA A 97 -10.42 -11.18 -4.51
C ALA A 97 -10.17 -11.95 -5.82
N THR A 98 -10.68 -13.18 -5.93
CA THR A 98 -10.56 -13.99 -7.15
C THR A 98 -11.32 -13.37 -8.32
N VAL A 99 -12.51 -12.81 -8.09
CA VAL A 99 -13.29 -12.13 -9.14
C VAL A 99 -12.52 -10.94 -9.74
N PHE A 100 -11.77 -10.22 -8.92
CA PHE A 100 -10.99 -9.06 -9.37
C PHE A 100 -9.55 -9.39 -9.81
N ALA A 101 -9.13 -10.66 -9.75
CA ALA A 101 -7.75 -11.04 -10.04
C ALA A 101 -7.31 -10.64 -11.45
N GLY A 102 -8.17 -10.81 -12.45
CA GLY A 102 -7.87 -10.47 -13.86
C GLY A 102 -7.87 -8.97 -14.16
N ASN A 103 -8.64 -8.19 -13.40
CA ASN A 103 -8.79 -6.76 -13.63
C ASN A 103 -7.88 -5.89 -12.74
N TRP A 104 -7.25 -6.49 -11.74
CA TRP A 104 -6.36 -5.79 -10.83
C TRP A 104 -4.98 -5.63 -11.44
N ARG A 105 -4.59 -4.39 -11.70
CA ARG A 105 -3.31 -4.04 -12.36
C ARG A 105 -2.16 -3.75 -11.37
N GLY A 106 -2.46 -3.63 -10.06
CA GLY A 106 -1.50 -3.42 -8.99
C GLY A 106 -1.00 -4.73 -8.37
N GLU A 107 -0.33 -4.62 -7.23
CA GLU A 107 0.06 -5.80 -6.46
C GLU A 107 -1.15 -6.48 -5.81
N VAL A 108 -1.07 -7.79 -5.68
CA VAL A 108 -2.12 -8.60 -5.03
C VAL A 108 -2.33 -8.15 -3.58
N GLY A 109 -1.23 -7.75 -2.91
CA GLY A 109 -1.27 -7.24 -1.54
C GLY A 109 -2.11 -5.96 -1.39
N ASP A 110 -2.02 -5.06 -2.35
CA ASP A 110 -2.77 -3.79 -2.35
C ASP A 110 -4.28 -4.06 -2.51
N ARG A 111 -4.66 -4.97 -3.42
CA ARG A 111 -6.06 -5.41 -3.57
C ARG A 111 -6.62 -6.00 -2.29
N ASP A 112 -5.87 -6.90 -1.66
CA ASP A 112 -6.29 -7.56 -0.44
C ASP A 112 -6.37 -6.58 0.73
N ALA A 113 -5.51 -5.55 0.75
CA ALA A 113 -5.58 -4.45 1.71
C ALA A 113 -6.84 -3.58 1.51
N GLU A 114 -7.18 -3.22 0.26
CA GLU A 114 -8.41 -2.48 -0.06
C GLU A 114 -9.67 -3.27 0.33
N LEU A 115 -9.69 -4.60 0.08
CA LEU A 115 -10.79 -5.47 0.51
C LEU A 115 -10.96 -5.43 2.03
N LEU A 116 -9.86 -5.58 2.75
CA LEU A 116 -9.88 -5.59 4.21
C LEU A 116 -10.28 -4.23 4.78
N ALA A 117 -9.76 -3.14 4.22
CA ALA A 117 -10.12 -1.78 4.63
C ALA A 117 -11.63 -1.53 4.45
N GLY A 118 -12.18 -1.81 3.28
CA GLY A 118 -13.62 -1.64 3.03
C GLY A 118 -14.51 -2.52 3.91
N PHE A 119 -14.06 -3.73 4.26
CA PHE A 119 -14.74 -4.59 5.23
C PHE A 119 -14.73 -3.97 6.63
N LEU A 120 -13.56 -3.51 7.11
CA LEU A 120 -13.39 -2.93 8.44
C LEU A 120 -14.18 -1.62 8.60
N ASP A 121 -14.16 -0.74 7.63
CA ASP A 121 -14.94 0.50 7.66
C ASP A 121 -16.44 0.18 7.80
N ARG A 122 -16.91 -0.81 7.06
CA ARG A 122 -18.32 -1.22 7.14
C ARG A 122 -18.65 -1.94 8.42
N LEU A 123 -17.72 -2.66 9.03
CA LEU A 123 -17.91 -3.35 10.31
C LEU A 123 -18.40 -2.38 11.40
N TYR A 124 -17.89 -1.15 11.40
CA TYR A 124 -18.30 -0.12 12.38
C TYR A 124 -19.65 0.53 12.06
N THR A 125 -20.08 0.53 10.80
CA THR A 125 -21.24 1.30 10.34
C THR A 125 -22.40 0.45 9.86
N VAL A 126 -22.24 -0.90 9.76
CA VAL A 126 -23.29 -1.76 9.24
C VAL A 126 -24.51 -1.74 10.15
N ASP A 127 -25.68 -1.53 9.55
CA ASP A 127 -26.98 -1.63 10.22
C ASP A 127 -27.27 -3.12 10.51
N MET A 128 -27.37 -3.46 11.78
CA MET A 128 -27.57 -4.86 12.23
C MET A 128 -29.04 -5.32 12.15
N ASP A 129 -29.99 -4.39 12.03
CA ASP A 129 -31.42 -4.73 11.98
C ASP A 129 -31.83 -5.28 10.61
N ARG A 130 -31.08 -4.90 9.56
CA ARG A 130 -31.30 -5.39 8.22
C ARG A 130 -30.70 -6.80 8.01
N PRO A 131 -31.35 -7.66 7.21
CA PRO A 131 -30.85 -8.99 6.89
C PRO A 131 -29.55 -8.94 6.06
N ARG A 132 -28.91 -10.11 5.89
CA ARG A 132 -27.65 -10.28 5.12
C ARG A 132 -26.47 -9.47 5.67
N VAL A 133 -26.29 -9.46 6.98
CA VAL A 133 -25.22 -8.70 7.64
C VAL A 133 -23.85 -9.03 7.02
N ALA A 134 -23.49 -10.32 6.93
CA ALA A 134 -22.23 -10.77 6.30
C ALA A 134 -22.14 -10.30 4.84
N GLY A 135 -23.20 -10.48 4.06
CA GLY A 135 -23.23 -10.08 2.64
C GLY A 135 -22.95 -8.59 2.49
N ARG A 136 -23.57 -7.74 3.30
CA ARG A 136 -23.36 -6.28 3.25
C ARG A 136 -21.96 -5.84 3.65
N LEU A 137 -21.28 -6.60 4.51
CA LEU A 137 -19.88 -6.39 4.84
C LEU A 137 -18.98 -6.76 3.64
N ILE A 138 -19.23 -7.91 3.00
CA ILE A 138 -18.49 -8.35 1.80
C ILE A 138 -18.78 -7.41 0.61
N ASP A 139 -20.03 -6.99 0.42
CA ASP A 139 -20.42 -6.03 -0.63
C ASP A 139 -19.70 -4.67 -0.45
N ALA A 140 -19.38 -4.28 0.78
CA ALA A 140 -18.61 -3.06 1.06
C ALA A 140 -17.13 -3.23 0.70
N ALA A 141 -16.54 -4.39 1.01
CA ALA A 141 -15.19 -4.72 0.57
C ALA A 141 -15.07 -4.71 -0.96
N GLU A 142 -16.05 -5.29 -1.66
CA GLU A 142 -16.12 -5.26 -3.12
C GLU A 142 -16.19 -3.84 -3.67
N ARG A 143 -17.01 -2.98 -3.07
CA ARG A 143 -17.09 -1.56 -3.46
C ARG A 143 -15.79 -0.81 -3.25
N ALA A 144 -15.04 -1.11 -2.19
CA ALA A 144 -13.73 -0.50 -1.93
C ALA A 144 -12.74 -0.85 -3.05
N VAL A 145 -12.67 -2.11 -3.47
CA VAL A 145 -11.82 -2.53 -4.61
C VAL A 145 -12.25 -1.85 -5.90
N LYS A 146 -13.55 -1.78 -6.19
CA LYS A 146 -14.06 -1.08 -7.38
C LYS A 146 -13.70 0.40 -7.36
N ALA A 147 -13.75 1.04 -6.20
CA ALA A 147 -13.34 2.44 -6.04
C ALA A 147 -11.81 2.60 -6.22
N ALA A 148 -11.01 1.66 -5.71
CA ALA A 148 -9.57 1.66 -5.90
C ALA A 148 -9.18 1.48 -7.38
N LEU A 149 -9.87 0.60 -8.11
CA LEU A 149 -9.67 0.42 -9.56
C LEU A 149 -10.02 1.70 -10.33
N ARG A 150 -11.10 2.40 -9.98
CA ARG A 150 -11.44 3.69 -10.62
C ARG A 150 -10.38 4.75 -10.34
N ARG A 151 -9.96 4.90 -9.07
CA ARG A 151 -8.88 5.82 -8.70
C ARG A 151 -7.56 5.51 -9.43
N ALA A 152 -7.27 4.21 -9.67
CA ALA A 152 -6.10 3.80 -10.43
C ALA A 152 -6.25 4.13 -11.92
N ALA A 153 -7.45 3.98 -12.51
CA ALA A 153 -7.73 4.35 -13.90
C ALA A 153 -7.64 5.87 -14.10
N GLU A 154 -8.24 6.66 -13.21
CA GLU A 154 -8.17 8.13 -13.23
C GLU A 154 -6.71 8.63 -13.14
N ARG A 155 -5.90 8.03 -12.26
CA ARG A 155 -4.47 8.34 -12.17
C ARG A 155 -3.69 7.91 -13.42
N PHE A 156 -4.07 6.79 -14.03
CA PHE A 156 -3.47 6.34 -15.29
C PHE A 156 -3.75 7.33 -16.42
N GLU A 157 -4.98 7.80 -16.54
CA GLU A 157 -5.37 8.83 -17.53
C GLU A 157 -4.64 10.15 -17.27
N ALA A 158 -4.54 10.58 -16.02
CA ALA A 158 -3.79 11.76 -15.64
C ALA A 158 -2.28 11.64 -15.93
N CYS A 159 -1.66 10.47 -15.67
CA CYS A 159 -0.24 10.24 -16.01
C CYS A 159 0.01 10.14 -17.53
N GLY A 160 -0.98 9.72 -18.31
CA GLY A 160 -0.86 9.57 -19.79
C GLY A 160 -1.00 10.88 -20.56
N VAL A 161 -1.62 11.90 -19.97
CA VAL A 161 -1.88 13.21 -20.61
C VAL A 161 -0.77 14.23 -20.36
N GLU A 162 0.10 14.01 -19.36
CA GLU A 162 1.07 15.02 -18.94
C GLU A 162 2.48 14.73 -19.45
N GLN A 163 2.74 15.08 -20.71
CA GLN A 163 4.10 15.42 -21.19
C GLN A 163 4.50 16.86 -20.83
N ASP A 164 3.71 17.58 -20.05
CA ASP A 164 4.02 18.93 -19.57
C ASP A 164 4.66 18.86 -18.17
N GLU A 165 5.97 19.09 -18.11
CA GLU A 165 6.80 19.09 -16.89
C GLU A 165 6.28 20.02 -15.78
N GLU A 166 5.50 21.03 -16.10
CA GLU A 166 5.00 22.04 -15.16
C GLU A 166 3.82 21.54 -14.31
N ARG A 167 3.05 20.56 -14.78
CA ARG A 167 1.92 19.97 -14.05
C ARG A 167 2.29 18.87 -13.06
N VAL A 168 3.43 18.21 -13.26
CA VAL A 168 3.97 17.19 -12.33
C VAL A 168 4.20 17.79 -10.94
N VAL A 169 4.67 19.04 -10.87
CA VAL A 169 4.94 19.74 -9.60
C VAL A 169 3.63 20.07 -8.84
N VAL A 170 2.54 20.34 -9.56
CA VAL A 170 1.23 20.67 -8.95
C VAL A 170 0.51 19.40 -8.48
N GLY A 171 0.62 18.29 -9.20
CA GLY A 171 0.03 16.99 -8.82
C GLY A 171 0.63 16.40 -7.53
N LEU A 172 1.92 16.59 -7.30
CA LEU A 172 2.60 16.18 -6.06
C LEU A 172 2.07 16.90 -4.81
N ARG A 173 1.58 18.14 -4.95
CA ARG A 173 0.95 18.90 -3.85
C ARG A 173 -0.46 18.43 -3.49
N ALA A 174 -1.17 17.82 -4.44
CA ALA A 174 -2.53 17.32 -4.23
C ALA A 174 -2.58 15.95 -3.53
N ALA A 175 -1.48 15.20 -3.50
CA ALA A 175 -1.40 13.86 -2.91
C ALA A 175 -1.29 13.83 -1.37
N GLY A 176 -1.36 14.98 -0.69
CA GLY A 176 -1.55 15.04 0.77
C GLY A 176 -0.41 14.52 1.65
N SER A 177 0.76 14.19 1.08
CA SER A 177 1.95 13.90 1.89
C SER A 177 2.50 15.20 2.45
N ALA A 178 2.46 15.33 3.78
CA ALA A 178 3.18 16.41 4.43
C ALA A 178 4.67 16.35 4.04
N PRO A 179 5.29 17.46 3.64
CA PRO A 179 6.71 17.47 3.34
C PRO A 179 7.48 16.98 4.56
N PRO A 180 8.52 16.14 4.39
CA PRO A 180 9.31 15.65 5.51
C PRO A 180 9.89 16.83 6.28
N GLN A 181 9.89 16.74 7.62
CA GLN A 181 10.41 17.82 8.48
C GLN A 181 11.87 18.16 8.21
N ARG A 182 12.59 17.24 7.57
CA ARG A 182 14.00 17.38 7.20
C ARG A 182 14.18 16.98 5.73
N PRO A 183 14.81 17.84 4.90
CA PRO A 183 14.98 17.56 3.47
C PRO A 183 15.73 16.25 3.17
N TRP A 184 16.61 15.81 4.06
CA TRP A 184 17.39 14.57 3.89
C TRP A 184 16.63 13.28 4.24
N ASP A 185 15.44 13.38 4.84
CA ASP A 185 14.56 12.25 5.13
C ASP A 185 13.60 11.97 3.96
N HIS A 186 13.70 12.72 2.85
CA HIS A 186 12.86 12.49 1.69
C HIS A 186 13.19 11.14 1.04
N PRO A 187 12.17 10.30 0.71
CA PRO A 187 12.41 8.99 0.11
C PRO A 187 13.23 9.04 -1.20
N ASP A 188 13.14 10.12 -1.96
CA ASP A 188 13.93 10.31 -3.18
C ASP A 188 15.45 10.31 -2.89
N TRP A 189 15.88 10.88 -1.77
CA TRP A 189 17.29 10.86 -1.39
C TRP A 189 17.78 9.46 -1.06
N LEU A 190 16.93 8.63 -0.46
CA LEU A 190 17.25 7.24 -0.20
C LEU A 190 17.40 6.46 -1.50
N LEU A 191 16.47 6.65 -2.44
CA LEU A 191 16.52 6.02 -3.75
C LEU A 191 17.75 6.47 -4.57
N LEU A 192 18.08 7.77 -4.54
CA LEU A 192 19.28 8.29 -5.20
C LEU A 192 20.58 7.75 -4.59
N ARG A 193 20.63 7.55 -3.26
CA ARG A 193 21.75 6.87 -2.62
C ARG A 193 21.89 5.43 -3.07
N ALA A 194 20.78 4.72 -3.20
CA ALA A 194 20.76 3.34 -3.67
C ALA A 194 21.28 3.22 -5.11
N VAL A 195 20.93 4.16 -6.00
CA VAL A 195 21.49 4.25 -7.35
C VAL A 195 22.98 4.57 -7.31
N ALA A 196 23.38 5.56 -6.52
CA ALA A 196 24.79 5.97 -6.38
C ALA A 196 25.67 4.86 -5.79
N ALA A 197 25.12 4.02 -4.94
CA ALA A 197 25.78 2.82 -4.38
C ALA A 197 25.76 1.62 -5.34
N GLY A 198 25.04 1.69 -6.45
CA GLY A 198 24.87 0.55 -7.37
C GLY A 198 23.98 -0.57 -6.85
N VAL A 199 23.18 -0.30 -5.80
CA VAL A 199 22.22 -1.26 -5.23
C VAL A 199 21.04 -1.49 -6.15
N ILE A 200 20.56 -0.42 -6.81
CA ILE A 200 19.52 -0.47 -7.85
C ILE A 200 19.95 0.32 -9.09
N GLY A 201 19.41 -0.03 -10.25
CA GLY A 201 19.63 0.69 -11.51
C GLY A 201 18.73 1.92 -11.65
N GLU A 202 19.01 2.77 -12.67
CA GLU A 202 18.21 3.97 -12.97
C GLU A 202 16.78 3.61 -13.36
N GLU A 203 16.57 2.56 -14.14
CA GLU A 203 15.24 2.06 -14.54
C GLU A 203 14.47 1.51 -13.34
N GLU A 204 15.15 0.82 -12.45
CA GLU A 204 14.56 0.30 -11.22
C GLU A 204 14.20 1.45 -10.25
N TRP A 205 15.04 2.46 -10.15
CA TRP A 205 14.74 3.71 -9.45
C TRP A 205 13.47 4.37 -10.01
N MET A 206 13.39 4.56 -11.33
CA MET A 206 12.23 5.14 -12.02
C MET A 206 10.96 4.33 -11.74
N LEU A 207 11.05 3.00 -11.81
CA LEU A 207 9.93 2.11 -11.49
C LEU A 207 9.42 2.30 -10.07
N ILE A 208 10.32 2.37 -9.08
CA ILE A 208 9.93 2.57 -7.68
C ILE A 208 9.37 3.99 -7.48
N ALA A 209 10.08 5.03 -7.93
CA ALA A 209 9.67 6.42 -7.77
C ALA A 209 8.29 6.67 -8.37
N ARG A 210 8.10 6.35 -9.65
CA ARG A 210 6.85 6.56 -10.35
C ARG A 210 5.68 5.74 -9.80
N THR A 211 5.93 4.48 -9.44
CA THR A 211 4.83 3.62 -9.00
C THR A 211 4.49 3.73 -7.52
N ARG A 212 5.48 4.04 -6.65
CA ARG A 212 5.26 4.10 -5.19
C ARG A 212 5.10 5.52 -4.65
N LEU A 213 5.82 6.47 -5.21
CA LEU A 213 5.78 7.85 -4.72
C LEU A 213 4.79 8.71 -5.52
N GLU A 214 4.76 8.54 -6.85
CA GLU A 214 3.88 9.32 -7.73
C GLU A 214 2.53 8.62 -8.03
N GLY A 215 2.38 7.35 -7.66
CA GLY A 215 1.14 6.59 -7.82
C GLY A 215 0.81 6.18 -9.27
N CYS A 216 1.78 6.23 -10.18
CA CYS A 216 1.64 5.76 -11.55
C CYS A 216 1.41 4.24 -11.60
N SER A 217 0.72 3.75 -12.63
CA SER A 217 0.57 2.31 -12.83
C SER A 217 1.86 1.68 -13.36
N VAL A 218 2.11 0.41 -13.00
CA VAL A 218 3.26 -0.33 -13.56
C VAL A 218 3.22 -0.39 -15.07
N GLN A 219 2.03 -0.49 -15.67
CA GLN A 219 1.86 -0.53 -17.11
C GLN A 219 2.29 0.78 -17.79
N SER A 220 1.93 1.95 -17.21
CA SER A 220 2.35 3.23 -17.78
C SER A 220 3.86 3.40 -17.71
N VAL A 221 4.48 3.04 -16.60
CA VAL A 221 5.94 3.13 -16.45
C VAL A 221 6.65 2.10 -17.33
N ALA A 222 6.12 0.88 -17.45
CA ALA A 222 6.64 -0.15 -18.36
C ALA A 222 6.59 0.30 -19.83
N ALA A 223 5.49 0.96 -20.24
CA ALA A 223 5.38 1.53 -21.59
C ALA A 223 6.42 2.64 -21.84
N LEU A 224 6.69 3.51 -20.85
CA LEU A 224 7.74 4.52 -20.93
C LEU A 224 9.15 3.90 -21.09
N LEU A 225 9.39 2.78 -20.41
CA LEU A 225 10.66 2.04 -20.47
C LEU A 225 10.76 1.10 -21.69
N GLY A 226 9.68 0.96 -22.47
CA GLY A 226 9.64 0.05 -23.63
C GLY A 226 9.69 -1.44 -23.26
N VAL A 227 9.24 -1.82 -22.07
CA VAL A 227 9.27 -3.21 -21.58
C VAL A 227 7.87 -3.74 -21.27
N GLU A 228 7.74 -5.05 -21.17
CA GLU A 228 6.49 -5.68 -20.76
C GLU A 228 6.17 -5.39 -19.28
N ALA A 229 4.88 -5.15 -18.96
CA ALA A 229 4.43 -4.84 -17.62
C ALA A 229 4.77 -5.92 -16.57
N GLY A 230 4.74 -7.20 -16.97
CA GLY A 230 5.13 -8.33 -16.12
C GLY A 230 6.62 -8.28 -15.77
N LEU A 231 7.47 -7.94 -16.73
CA LEU A 231 8.92 -7.80 -16.54
C LEU A 231 9.23 -6.58 -15.65
N ALA A 232 8.59 -5.43 -15.90
CA ALA A 232 8.73 -4.24 -15.07
C ALA A 232 8.31 -4.50 -13.61
N ALA A 233 7.22 -5.23 -13.38
CA ALA A 233 6.79 -5.62 -12.05
C ALA A 233 7.81 -6.54 -11.34
N ALA A 234 8.45 -7.44 -12.08
CA ALA A 234 9.49 -8.31 -11.55
C ALA A 234 10.76 -7.52 -11.20
N TRP A 235 11.19 -6.58 -12.06
CA TRP A 235 12.33 -5.69 -11.79
C TRP A 235 12.09 -4.85 -10.53
N ARG A 236 10.92 -4.20 -10.44
CA ARG A 236 10.56 -3.42 -9.26
C ARG A 236 10.63 -4.24 -7.98
N ARG A 237 10.03 -5.46 -7.96
CA ARG A 237 10.08 -6.32 -6.78
C ARG A 237 11.50 -6.71 -6.37
N ARG A 238 12.36 -7.02 -7.35
CA ARG A 238 13.76 -7.33 -7.09
C ARG A 238 14.47 -6.12 -6.48
N ALA A 239 14.30 -4.94 -7.07
CA ALA A 239 14.89 -3.70 -6.61
C ALA A 239 14.41 -3.30 -5.21
N GLU A 240 13.12 -3.45 -4.90
CA GLU A 240 12.58 -3.23 -3.56
C GLU A 240 13.20 -4.15 -2.50
N LEU A 241 13.44 -5.43 -2.84
CA LEU A 241 14.11 -6.38 -1.94
C LEU A 241 15.59 -6.00 -1.71
N GLN A 242 16.30 -5.60 -2.75
CA GLN A 242 17.69 -5.13 -2.66
C GLN A 242 17.77 -3.85 -1.81
N LEU A 243 16.86 -2.91 -2.04
CA LEU A 243 16.76 -1.67 -1.27
C LEU A 243 16.51 -1.94 0.23
N VAL A 244 15.58 -2.84 0.56
CA VAL A 244 15.32 -3.24 1.94
C VAL A 244 16.55 -3.89 2.59
N ALA A 245 17.29 -4.72 1.85
CA ALA A 245 18.52 -5.33 2.35
C ALA A 245 19.59 -4.27 2.64
N ALA A 246 19.82 -3.33 1.72
CA ALA A 246 20.79 -2.25 1.85
C ALA A 246 20.42 -1.25 2.99
N ILE A 247 19.14 -0.98 3.21
CA ILE A 247 18.68 -0.18 4.35
C ILE A 247 18.99 -0.92 5.67
N ARG A 248 18.69 -2.21 5.74
CA ARG A 248 18.91 -3.00 6.97
C ARG A 248 20.38 -3.21 7.30
N SER A 249 21.25 -3.26 6.28
CA SER A 249 22.72 -3.36 6.48
C SER A 249 23.37 -2.02 6.83
N GLY A 250 22.65 -0.89 6.69
CA GLY A 250 23.23 0.45 6.86
C GLY A 250 24.09 0.91 5.69
N GLU A 251 24.16 0.15 4.60
CA GLU A 251 24.98 0.43 3.43
C GLU A 251 24.71 1.82 2.81
N LEU A 252 23.47 2.28 2.89
CA LEU A 252 23.06 3.56 2.32
C LEU A 252 23.30 4.77 3.22
N GLU A 253 23.67 4.59 4.49
CA GLU A 253 23.84 5.70 5.45
C GLU A 253 25.02 6.61 5.10
N HIS A 254 26.06 6.04 4.52
CA HIS A 254 27.34 6.73 4.27
C HIS A 254 27.56 7.12 2.80
N VAL A 255 26.59 6.85 1.92
CA VAL A 255 26.69 7.18 0.48
C VAL A 255 26.56 8.69 0.28
N PRO A 256 27.62 9.39 -0.20
CA PRO A 256 27.55 10.82 -0.44
C PRO A 256 26.79 11.11 -1.73
N LEU A 257 25.82 12.03 -1.68
CA LEU A 257 25.16 12.54 -2.87
C LEU A 257 25.74 13.92 -3.24
N PRO A 258 26.10 14.15 -4.52
CA PRO A 258 26.53 15.47 -4.96
C PRO A 258 25.38 16.48 -4.81
N GLY A 259 25.61 17.59 -4.09
CA GLY A 259 24.65 18.67 -3.91
C GLY A 259 23.73 18.58 -2.69
N VAL A 260 23.78 17.50 -1.91
CA VAL A 260 22.97 17.36 -0.68
C VAL A 260 23.77 17.85 0.54
N PRO A 261 23.22 18.79 1.32
CA PRO A 261 23.87 19.26 2.55
C PRO A 261 23.99 18.13 3.58
N ARG A 262 25.19 17.92 4.15
CA ARG A 262 25.37 16.99 5.25
C ARG A 262 24.97 17.66 6.57
N PRO A 263 24.17 17.00 7.42
CA PRO A 263 23.94 17.49 8.76
C PRO A 263 25.28 17.51 9.53
N GLY A 264 25.68 18.67 10.03
CA GLY A 264 26.88 18.84 10.88
C GLY A 264 28.15 19.40 10.23
N ASN A 265 28.16 19.68 8.93
CA ASN A 265 29.34 20.31 8.29
C ASN A 265 28.98 21.62 7.53
N PRO A 266 28.93 22.77 8.19
CA PRO A 266 28.54 24.05 7.57
C PRO A 266 29.54 24.53 6.49
N ALA A 267 30.81 24.13 6.54
CA ALA A 267 31.81 24.51 5.54
C ALA A 267 31.71 23.69 4.24
N GLY A 268 31.42 22.38 4.35
CA GLY A 268 31.19 21.51 3.20
C GLY A 268 29.90 21.87 2.43
N ASN A 269 28.88 22.32 3.16
CA ASN A 269 27.59 22.72 2.59
C ASN A 269 27.69 23.99 1.72
N ARG A 270 28.56 24.97 2.08
CA ARG A 270 28.83 26.17 1.27
C ARG A 270 29.60 25.84 -0.01
N ALA A 271 30.55 24.93 0.04
CA ALA A 271 31.34 24.48 -1.13
C ALA A 271 30.45 23.66 -2.12
N ALA A 272 29.52 22.86 -1.62
CA ALA A 272 28.58 22.11 -2.44
C ALA A 272 27.57 23.04 -3.14
N ALA A 273 27.04 24.04 -2.44
CA ALA A 273 26.14 25.05 -3.00
C ALA A 273 26.83 25.93 -4.07
N ALA A 274 28.08 26.31 -3.87
CA ALA A 274 28.88 27.07 -4.85
C ALA A 274 29.16 26.26 -6.14
N ARG A 275 29.41 24.95 -6.02
CA ARG A 275 29.62 24.06 -7.19
C ARG A 275 28.32 23.76 -7.95
N ALA A 276 27.18 23.68 -7.27
CA ALA A 276 25.87 23.52 -7.90
C ALA A 276 25.46 24.77 -8.69
N GLY A 277 25.74 25.99 -8.14
CA GLY A 277 25.50 27.26 -8.83
C GLY A 277 26.31 27.45 -10.12
N ASN A 278 27.58 26.95 -10.17
CA ASN A 278 28.41 27.03 -11.37
C ASN A 278 28.04 26.00 -12.45
N ARG A 279 27.40 24.88 -12.11
CA ARG A 279 26.94 23.90 -13.09
C ARG A 279 25.61 24.28 -13.75
N ALA A 280 24.75 25.04 -13.09
CA ALA A 280 23.51 25.51 -13.65
C ALA A 280 23.69 26.53 -14.82
N GLY A 281 24.88 27.14 -14.93
CA GLY A 281 25.25 28.00 -16.05
C GLY A 281 25.71 27.31 -17.35
N LEU A 282 25.96 25.99 -17.32
CA LEU A 282 26.56 25.28 -18.46
C LEU A 282 25.58 24.33 -19.21
N VAL A 283 24.34 24.21 -18.80
CA VAL A 283 23.33 23.32 -19.45
C VAL A 283 22.29 24.16 -20.19
N ARG A 284 22.76 25.10 -21.02
CA ARG A 284 21.98 25.64 -22.15
C ARG A 284 22.72 25.26 -23.45
N GLY A 285 22.38 24.15 -23.99
CA GLY A 285 22.80 23.79 -25.34
C GLY A 285 23.32 22.35 -25.46
N GLY A 286 22.59 21.50 -26.15
CA GLY A 286 23.11 20.31 -26.80
C GLY A 286 22.57 18.99 -26.33
N LEU A 287 21.56 18.51 -27.00
CA LEU A 287 21.22 17.09 -27.10
C LEU A 287 22.40 16.36 -27.74
N VAL A 288 23.16 15.59 -26.96
CA VAL A 288 24.06 14.57 -27.51
C VAL A 288 23.99 13.33 -26.64
N SER A 289 23.56 12.25 -27.25
CA SER A 289 23.67 10.84 -26.82
C SER A 289 23.05 10.46 -25.47
N GLY A 290 21.79 10.08 -25.45
CA GLY A 290 21.29 8.88 -24.75
C GLY A 290 21.46 8.75 -23.23
N ARG A 291 21.86 9.80 -22.49
CA ARG A 291 21.91 9.79 -21.02
C ARG A 291 21.05 10.93 -20.46
N LEU A 292 19.92 10.58 -19.89
CA LEU A 292 19.13 11.48 -19.08
C LEU A 292 19.89 11.77 -17.77
N VAL A 293 20.33 13.02 -17.61
CA VAL A 293 20.83 13.53 -16.33
C VAL A 293 19.64 13.99 -15.52
N PRO A 294 19.45 13.54 -14.27
CA PRO A 294 18.34 14.00 -13.44
C PRO A 294 18.43 15.51 -13.22
N ALA A 295 17.33 16.21 -13.51
CA ALA A 295 17.21 17.65 -13.28
C ALA A 295 17.32 17.95 -11.78
N ALA A 296 18.40 18.59 -11.36
CA ALA A 296 18.55 19.13 -10.03
C ALA A 296 17.54 20.27 -9.84
N ALA A 297 16.76 20.22 -8.77
CA ALA A 297 15.79 21.23 -8.40
C ALA A 297 16.41 22.64 -8.38
N VAL A 298 15.91 23.51 -9.22
CA VAL A 298 16.30 24.94 -9.29
C VAL A 298 15.63 25.68 -8.13
N PRO A 299 16.37 26.39 -7.25
CA PRO A 299 15.74 27.24 -6.26
C PRO A 299 15.13 28.47 -6.96
N VAL A 300 13.82 28.66 -6.83
CA VAL A 300 13.09 29.86 -7.27
C VAL A 300 13.44 30.99 -6.32
N ALA A 301 14.13 32.01 -6.81
CA ALA A 301 14.33 33.29 -6.12
C ALA A 301 13.01 34.07 -6.03
N PRO A 302 12.73 34.78 -4.91
CA PRO A 302 11.50 35.56 -4.77
C PRO A 302 11.51 36.74 -5.74
N ARG A 303 10.48 36.88 -6.56
CA ARG A 303 10.22 38.07 -7.35
C ARG A 303 9.69 39.16 -6.42
N THR A 304 10.47 40.23 -6.25
CA THR A 304 10.02 41.50 -5.71
C THR A 304 8.99 42.12 -6.65
N LEU A 305 7.80 42.36 -6.14
CA LEU A 305 6.81 43.25 -6.76
C LEU A 305 7.36 44.69 -6.66
N ALA A 306 7.63 45.30 -7.79
CA ALA A 306 7.75 46.75 -7.92
C ALA A 306 6.65 47.21 -8.85
N GLU A 307 5.85 48.12 -8.28
CA GLU A 307 4.92 49.10 -8.78
C GLU A 307 4.90 49.40 -10.31
N VAL A 308 3.73 49.31 -10.93
CA VAL A 308 2.92 50.46 -11.42
C VAL A 308 1.48 49.95 -11.62
#